data_7e85a4119d0f176551ecb94912818b10
#
_entry.id   7e85a4119d0f176551ecb94912818b10
#
_cell.length_a   1.000
_cell.length_b   1.000
_cell.length_c   1.000
_cell.angle_alpha   90.00
_cell.angle_beta   90.00
_cell.angle_gamma   90.00
#
_symmetry.space_group_name_H-M   'P 1'
#
loop_
_entity.id
_entity.type
_entity.pdbx_description
1 polymer ?
#
loop_
_entity_poly.entity_id
_entity_poly.type
_entity_poly.pdbx_seq_one_letter_code
_entity_poly.pdbx_strand_id
1 'polypeptide(L)'
;MKNLKFISAFLLVLALASCKKESTATASMQNNSSDKKDTVAAPEIHKEYYGVYMGDFAGKEMITPEIGEAYEGDVYKRLSLKINRITKDSVYGQSIVNGNQRPFRGIFNEATKSFILDEPGHDKSDGRFEVKLNNDSLTGKWSAFNTSAVKSPHKVLKLAKKEFAYNPNFMLSENSDLIDWENPKDFAEKYTDEETGKTETYMASKNRIASGAVFKINASRQKLTEKDLKNLRKLDLEIIKNAVFARHGYAFKKQTYRNFFEQTDWYVPVSNNVDNDLTPIEKENVALLNRFIKYAEDKYDSFGR
;
A
#
# COMPACT_ATOMS: atom_id res chain seq x y z
N MET A 1 32.53 -43.78 -26.97
CA MET A 1 32.14 -43.67 -28.40
C MET A 1 31.60 -42.26 -28.55
N LYS A 2 32.41 -41.35 -29.02
CA LYS A 2 32.41 -40.79 -30.40
C LYS A 2 31.04 -40.23 -30.75
N ASN A 3 30.78 -39.00 -31.04
CA ASN A 3 31.28 -37.90 -31.87
C ASN A 3 30.18 -36.81 -31.82
N LEU A 4 30.20 -35.62 -32.22
CA LEU A 4 31.12 -34.71 -32.91
C LEU A 4 30.37 -33.38 -33.14
N LYS A 5 31.05 -32.30 -32.90
CA LYS A 5 30.92 -30.89 -33.27
C LYS A 5 29.99 -30.55 -34.48
N PHE A 6 29.34 -29.37 -34.42
CA PHE A 6 29.44 -28.42 -35.53
C PHE A 6 29.31 -26.96 -35.02
N ILE A 7 30.36 -26.23 -35.31
CA ILE A 7 30.50 -24.75 -35.24
C ILE A 7 30.06 -24.23 -36.60
N SER A 8 29.27 -23.17 -36.65
CA SER A 8 29.21 -22.32 -37.85
C SER A 8 29.13 -20.86 -37.44
N ALA A 9 30.26 -20.19 -37.65
CA ALA A 9 30.41 -18.74 -37.62
C ALA A 9 29.96 -18.21 -39.00
N PHE A 10 29.20 -17.10 -38.98
CA PHE A 10 28.99 -16.30 -40.17
C PHE A 10 29.31 -14.82 -39.89
N LEU A 11 30.44 -14.40 -40.47
CA LEU A 11 30.93 -13.06 -40.58
C LEU A 11 30.40 -12.47 -41.90
N LEU A 12 29.86 -11.26 -41.93
CA LEU A 12 29.79 -10.42 -43.13
C LEU A 12 29.67 -8.94 -42.76
N VAL A 13 30.74 -8.21 -42.79
CA VAL A 13 31.30 -7.20 -43.71
C VAL A 13 30.39 -6.00 -44.00
N LEU A 14 30.95 -4.84 -43.59
CA LEU A 14 30.57 -3.45 -43.90
C LEU A 14 30.58 -3.16 -45.43
N ALA A 15 29.66 -2.30 -45.84
CA ALA A 15 29.93 -1.40 -46.96
C ALA A 15 29.29 -0.02 -46.76
N LEU A 16 30.15 0.97 -46.61
CA LEU A 16 29.86 2.40 -46.71
C LEU A 16 29.75 2.78 -48.18
N ALA A 17 28.74 3.52 -48.56
CA ALA A 17 28.80 4.32 -49.80
C ALA A 17 28.07 5.65 -49.58
N SER A 18 28.84 6.67 -49.56
CA SER A 18 28.49 8.10 -49.68
C SER A 18 28.30 8.43 -51.15
N CYS A 19 27.21 9.11 -51.50
CA CYS A 19 27.18 9.98 -52.70
C CYS A 19 26.22 11.14 -52.52
N LYS A 20 26.80 12.31 -52.57
CA LYS A 20 26.19 13.64 -52.71
C LYS A 20 25.71 13.84 -54.14
N LYS A 21 24.51 14.35 -54.36
CA LYS A 21 24.20 15.18 -55.54
C LYS A 21 23.00 16.09 -55.27
N GLU A 22 23.25 17.38 -55.38
CA GLU A 22 22.24 18.43 -55.45
C GLU A 22 21.52 18.39 -56.81
N SER A 23 20.22 18.65 -56.79
CA SER A 23 19.54 19.41 -57.83
C SER A 23 18.19 19.92 -57.36
N THR A 24 18.03 21.22 -57.50
CA THR A 24 16.85 22.06 -57.32
C THR A 24 15.65 21.60 -58.15
N ALA A 25 14.48 21.50 -57.51
CA ALA A 25 13.19 21.71 -58.17
C ALA A 25 12.15 22.16 -57.12
N THR A 26 11.62 23.33 -57.37
CA THR A 26 10.54 24.03 -56.68
C THR A 26 9.24 23.27 -56.85
N ALA A 27 8.56 22.89 -55.76
CA ALA A 27 7.13 22.59 -55.77
C ALA A 27 6.50 22.82 -54.39
N SER A 28 5.66 23.83 -54.39
CA SER A 28 4.50 24.09 -53.51
C SER A 28 4.42 23.43 -52.12
N MET A 29 4.59 24.27 -51.12
CA MET A 29 4.16 24.06 -49.73
C MET A 29 2.67 23.80 -49.67
N GLN A 30 2.26 22.58 -49.31
CA GLN A 30 1.05 22.35 -48.59
C GLN A 30 1.39 22.25 -47.09
N ASN A 31 1.15 23.33 -46.38
CA ASN A 31 1.13 23.34 -44.92
C ASN A 31 -0.02 22.46 -44.43
N ASN A 32 0.26 21.23 -44.08
CA ASN A 32 -0.58 20.50 -43.13
C ASN A 32 -0.13 20.95 -41.71
N SER A 33 -0.67 22.06 -41.28
CA SER A 33 -0.73 22.38 -39.86
C SER A 33 -1.66 21.36 -39.23
N SER A 34 -1.10 20.31 -38.63
CA SER A 34 -1.80 19.54 -37.63
C SER A 34 -2.09 20.47 -36.46
N ASP A 35 -3.32 21.01 -36.44
CA ASP A 35 -3.90 21.67 -35.27
C ASP A 35 -3.76 20.72 -34.09
N LYS A 36 -2.71 20.89 -33.29
CA LYS A 36 -2.73 20.51 -31.89
C LYS A 36 -3.80 21.39 -31.27
N LYS A 37 -5.02 20.86 -31.21
CA LYS A 37 -6.08 21.38 -30.38
C LYS A 37 -5.53 21.35 -28.96
N ASP A 38 -5.08 22.50 -28.46
CA ASP A 38 -4.82 22.71 -27.05
C ASP A 38 -6.15 22.45 -26.34
N THR A 39 -6.33 21.24 -25.86
CA THR A 39 -7.48 20.88 -25.03
C THR A 39 -7.31 21.60 -23.71
N VAL A 40 -7.87 22.79 -23.62
CA VAL A 40 -7.96 23.53 -22.35
C VAL A 40 -8.61 22.58 -21.35
N ALA A 41 -7.87 22.25 -20.29
CA ALA A 41 -8.36 21.35 -19.26
C ALA A 41 -9.65 21.92 -18.67
N ALA A 42 -10.69 21.07 -18.55
CA ALA A 42 -11.98 21.49 -18.00
C ALA A 42 -11.80 22.15 -16.62
N PRO A 43 -12.46 23.28 -16.36
CA PRO A 43 -12.35 24.00 -15.09
C PRO A 43 -12.64 23.09 -13.90
N GLU A 44 -11.85 23.22 -12.85
CA GLU A 44 -12.07 22.52 -11.57
C GLU A 44 -13.10 23.28 -10.74
N ILE A 45 -14.00 22.52 -10.13
CA ILE A 45 -15.07 23.01 -9.25
C ILE A 45 -15.03 22.22 -7.93
N HIS A 46 -15.72 22.72 -6.91
CA HIS A 46 -15.89 22.03 -5.62
C HIS A 46 -14.56 21.56 -4.97
N LYS A 47 -13.55 22.44 -4.98
CA LYS A 47 -12.24 22.14 -4.38
C LYS A 47 -12.32 21.90 -2.88
N GLU A 48 -13.36 22.39 -2.21
CA GLU A 48 -13.67 22.14 -0.80
C GLU A 48 -13.91 20.65 -0.49
N TYR A 49 -14.28 19.84 -1.49
CA TYR A 49 -14.49 18.40 -1.34
C TYR A 49 -13.25 17.57 -1.66
N TYR A 50 -12.16 18.22 -2.10
CA TYR A 50 -10.89 17.52 -2.33
C TYR A 50 -10.29 17.08 -1.01
N GLY A 51 -9.49 16.02 -1.07
CA GLY A 51 -8.79 15.48 0.07
C GLY A 51 -9.01 13.99 0.28
N VAL A 52 -8.57 13.51 1.41
CA VAL A 52 -8.63 12.10 1.79
C VAL A 52 -9.79 11.89 2.76
N TYR A 53 -10.60 10.89 2.47
CA TYR A 53 -11.65 10.40 3.35
C TYR A 53 -11.28 8.98 3.78
N MET A 54 -11.19 8.73 5.09
CA MET A 54 -10.70 7.45 5.61
C MET A 54 -11.61 6.93 6.71
N GLY A 55 -11.80 5.61 6.73
CA GLY A 55 -12.61 4.96 7.75
C GLY A 55 -12.93 3.51 7.41
N ASP A 56 -14.07 3.05 7.91
CA ASP A 56 -14.49 1.67 7.83
C ASP A 56 -15.04 1.30 6.44
N PHE A 57 -14.66 0.12 6.01
CA PHE A 57 -15.11 -0.55 4.79
C PHE A 57 -15.51 -1.97 5.15
N ALA A 58 -16.76 -2.14 5.50
CA ALA A 58 -17.33 -3.35 6.09
C ALA A 58 -18.13 -4.17 5.09
N GLY A 59 -17.95 -5.47 5.12
CA GLY A 59 -18.74 -6.41 4.34
C GLY A 59 -18.86 -7.75 5.06
N LYS A 60 -19.69 -8.63 4.54
CA LYS A 60 -19.89 -9.96 5.11
C LYS A 60 -19.06 -11.00 4.37
N GLU A 61 -18.44 -11.90 5.09
CA GLU A 61 -17.69 -13.03 4.54
C GLU A 61 -18.04 -14.32 5.33
N MET A 62 -17.97 -15.48 4.64
CA MET A 62 -18.03 -16.77 5.33
C MET A 62 -16.71 -16.98 6.08
N ILE A 63 -16.80 -17.10 7.39
CA ILE A 63 -15.70 -17.37 8.30
C ILE A 63 -15.72 -18.86 8.63
N THR A 64 -14.62 -19.55 8.38
CA THR A 64 -14.44 -20.95 8.74
C THR A 64 -13.44 -21.02 9.88
N PRO A 65 -13.90 -21.18 11.13
CA PRO A 65 -13.01 -21.31 12.28
C PRO A 65 -12.28 -22.67 12.24
N GLU A 66 -11.18 -22.78 13.00
CA GLU A 66 -10.46 -24.06 13.15
C GLU A 66 -11.34 -25.12 13.83
N ILE A 67 -12.22 -24.71 14.73
CA ILE A 67 -13.17 -25.58 15.45
C ILE A 67 -14.55 -24.93 15.34
N GLY A 68 -15.54 -25.71 14.91
CA GLY A 68 -16.93 -25.29 14.76
C GLY A 68 -17.39 -25.18 13.31
N GLU A 69 -18.63 -24.73 13.14
CA GLU A 69 -19.25 -24.59 11.82
C GLU A 69 -18.90 -23.23 11.20
N ALA A 70 -18.83 -23.19 9.86
CA ALA A 70 -18.66 -21.94 9.14
C ALA A 70 -19.89 -21.03 9.34
N TYR A 71 -19.66 -19.74 9.56
CA TYR A 71 -20.70 -18.74 9.75
C TYR A 71 -20.44 -17.48 8.94
N GLU A 72 -21.50 -16.72 8.63
CA GLU A 72 -21.38 -15.41 8.01
C GLU A 72 -21.06 -14.37 9.09
N GLY A 73 -19.91 -13.69 8.94
CA GLY A 73 -19.47 -12.66 9.87
C GLY A 73 -19.11 -11.35 9.18
N ASP A 74 -19.12 -10.26 9.94
CA ASP A 74 -18.71 -8.96 9.45
C ASP A 74 -17.18 -8.88 9.39
N VAL A 75 -16.65 -8.45 8.25
CA VAL A 75 -15.22 -8.22 8.03
C VAL A 75 -14.99 -6.74 7.76
N TYR A 76 -14.17 -6.14 8.59
CA TYR A 76 -13.82 -4.72 8.52
C TYR A 76 -12.44 -4.55 7.88
N LYS A 77 -12.35 -3.61 6.95
CA LYS A 77 -11.09 -3.14 6.36
C LYS A 77 -11.05 -1.64 6.44
N ARG A 78 -9.86 -1.06 6.40
CA ARG A 78 -9.70 0.38 6.29
C ARG A 78 -9.68 0.78 4.82
N LEU A 79 -10.50 1.76 4.46
CA LEU A 79 -10.53 2.40 3.15
C LEU A 79 -10.01 3.83 3.28
N SER A 80 -9.09 4.21 2.40
CA SER A 80 -8.74 5.59 2.12
C SER A 80 -9.23 5.92 0.70
N LEU A 81 -10.13 6.87 0.58
CA LEU A 81 -10.69 7.37 -0.68
C LEU A 81 -10.26 8.82 -0.85
N LYS A 82 -9.45 9.10 -1.88
CA LYS A 82 -8.92 10.43 -2.16
C LYS A 82 -9.58 11.02 -3.39
N ILE A 83 -10.26 12.16 -3.23
CA ILE A 83 -10.80 12.95 -4.33
C ILE A 83 -9.72 13.96 -4.73
N ASN A 84 -9.25 13.86 -5.97
CA ASN A 84 -8.16 14.70 -6.50
C ASN A 84 -8.66 15.86 -7.36
N ARG A 85 -9.77 15.65 -8.09
CA ARG A 85 -10.25 16.60 -9.07
C ARG A 85 -11.75 16.40 -9.31
N ILE A 86 -12.48 17.49 -9.38
CA ILE A 86 -13.90 17.55 -9.79
C ILE A 86 -14.02 18.58 -10.91
N THR A 87 -14.66 18.20 -12.01
CA THR A 87 -15.06 19.06 -13.10
C THR A 87 -16.58 18.98 -13.24
N LYS A 88 -17.17 19.79 -14.13
CA LYS A 88 -18.62 19.73 -14.39
C LYS A 88 -19.10 18.31 -14.71
N ASP A 89 -18.30 17.53 -15.44
CA ASP A 89 -18.70 16.25 -16.03
C ASP A 89 -17.98 15.04 -15.41
N SER A 90 -17.03 15.24 -14.53
CA SER A 90 -16.23 14.12 -14.02
C SER A 90 -15.60 14.39 -12.65
N VAL A 91 -15.48 13.32 -11.87
CA VAL A 91 -14.70 13.24 -10.63
C VAL A 91 -13.55 12.27 -10.84
N TYR A 92 -12.38 12.61 -10.34
CA TYR A 92 -11.17 11.78 -10.41
C TYR A 92 -10.55 11.63 -9.03
N GLY A 93 -10.06 10.45 -8.76
CA GLY A 93 -9.40 10.15 -7.51
C GLY A 93 -8.87 8.73 -7.45
N GLN A 94 -8.70 8.24 -6.24
CA GLN A 94 -8.22 6.88 -6.00
C GLN A 94 -8.77 6.30 -4.69
N SER A 95 -8.93 5.00 -4.66
CA SER A 95 -9.19 4.20 -3.46
C SER A 95 -7.92 3.46 -3.03
N ILE A 96 -7.74 3.25 -1.73
CA ILE A 96 -6.69 2.41 -1.16
C ILE A 96 -7.31 1.48 -0.12
N VAL A 97 -7.22 0.18 -0.37
CA VAL A 97 -7.64 -0.88 0.57
C VAL A 97 -6.51 -1.89 0.70
N ASN A 98 -6.07 -2.17 1.91
CA ASN A 98 -4.97 -3.12 2.18
C ASN A 98 -3.69 -2.83 1.34
N GLY A 99 -3.37 -1.54 1.16
CA GLY A 99 -2.21 -1.09 0.39
C GLY A 99 -2.37 -1.21 -1.14
N ASN A 100 -3.52 -1.65 -1.63
CA ASN A 100 -3.81 -1.68 -3.05
C ASN A 100 -4.50 -0.38 -3.45
N GLN A 101 -3.78 0.43 -4.23
CA GLN A 101 -4.26 1.68 -4.76
C GLN A 101 -4.92 1.44 -6.12
N ARG A 102 -6.15 1.99 -6.30
CA ARG A 102 -6.90 1.94 -7.55
C ARG A 102 -7.38 3.34 -7.92
N PRO A 103 -7.17 3.79 -9.15
CA PRO A 103 -7.79 5.02 -9.61
C PRO A 103 -9.31 4.80 -9.74
N PHE A 104 -10.05 5.88 -9.66
CA PHE A 104 -11.46 5.88 -10.07
C PHE A 104 -11.78 7.11 -10.91
N ARG A 105 -12.82 6.98 -11.70
CA ARG A 105 -13.48 8.07 -12.39
C ARG A 105 -14.99 8.00 -12.12
N GLY A 106 -15.63 9.15 -12.00
CA GLY A 106 -17.05 9.17 -11.72
C GLY A 106 -17.70 10.51 -11.96
N ILE A 107 -18.88 10.68 -11.38
CA ILE A 107 -19.70 11.87 -11.47
C ILE A 107 -20.10 12.35 -10.07
N PHE A 108 -20.34 13.64 -9.95
CA PHE A 108 -20.89 14.27 -8.75
C PHE A 108 -22.25 14.89 -9.06
N ASN A 109 -23.23 14.58 -8.23
CA ASN A 109 -24.54 15.22 -8.27
C ASN A 109 -24.61 16.28 -7.18
N GLU A 110 -24.62 17.54 -7.59
CA GLU A 110 -24.59 18.69 -6.68
C GLU A 110 -25.88 18.81 -5.84
N ALA A 111 -27.05 18.50 -6.42
CA ALA A 111 -28.33 18.62 -5.72
C ALA A 111 -28.47 17.62 -4.58
N THR A 112 -27.95 16.42 -4.74
CA THR A 112 -28.01 15.35 -3.74
C THR A 112 -26.74 15.20 -2.92
N LYS A 113 -25.66 15.92 -3.28
CA LYS A 113 -24.32 15.80 -2.71
C LYS A 113 -23.80 14.36 -2.76
N SER A 114 -24.06 13.65 -3.87
CA SER A 114 -23.68 12.24 -4.03
C SER A 114 -22.67 12.04 -5.16
N PHE A 115 -21.82 11.04 -4.99
CA PHE A 115 -20.84 10.59 -5.96
C PHE A 115 -21.16 9.16 -6.41
N ILE A 116 -20.98 8.91 -7.70
CA ILE A 116 -20.86 7.57 -8.28
C ILE A 116 -19.46 7.50 -8.85
N LEU A 117 -18.63 6.59 -8.30
CA LEU A 117 -17.20 6.51 -8.63
C LEU A 117 -16.90 5.06 -9.06
N ASP A 118 -16.39 4.90 -10.26
CA ASP A 118 -16.08 3.61 -10.88
C ASP A 118 -14.57 3.38 -10.91
N GLU A 119 -14.13 2.26 -10.36
CA GLU A 119 -12.78 1.71 -10.56
C GLU A 119 -12.67 1.17 -11.99
N PRO A 120 -11.47 0.91 -12.56
CA PRO A 120 -11.30 0.64 -14.00
C PRO A 120 -12.01 -0.59 -14.52
N GLY A 121 -12.33 -1.58 -13.68
CA GLY A 121 -12.99 -2.82 -14.06
C GLY A 121 -12.06 -3.88 -14.66
N HIS A 122 -10.75 -3.71 -14.55
CA HIS A 122 -9.75 -4.66 -15.03
C HIS A 122 -9.31 -5.69 -13.98
N ASP A 123 -9.42 -5.34 -12.70
CA ASP A 123 -9.13 -6.23 -11.58
C ASP A 123 -10.44 -6.88 -11.07
N LYS A 124 -10.35 -8.13 -10.65
CA LYS A 124 -11.50 -8.84 -10.07
C LYS A 124 -12.12 -8.16 -8.85
N SER A 125 -11.35 -7.33 -8.17
CA SER A 125 -11.77 -6.59 -6.97
C SER A 125 -12.16 -5.15 -7.28
N ASP A 126 -12.29 -4.76 -8.55
CA ASP A 126 -12.79 -3.46 -8.94
C ASP A 126 -14.31 -3.39 -8.81
N GLY A 127 -14.82 -2.20 -8.52
CA GLY A 127 -16.24 -1.99 -8.31
C GLY A 127 -16.65 -0.53 -8.39
N ARG A 128 -17.88 -0.29 -7.96
CA ARG A 128 -18.52 1.03 -7.93
C ARG A 128 -18.76 1.48 -6.51
N PHE A 129 -18.35 2.69 -6.20
CA PHE A 129 -18.75 3.42 -5.00
C PHE A 129 -19.99 4.28 -5.31
N GLU A 130 -21.01 4.17 -4.50
CA GLU A 130 -22.17 5.06 -4.44
C GLU A 130 -22.18 5.70 -3.06
N VAL A 131 -21.73 6.95 -2.97
CA VAL A 131 -21.51 7.62 -1.69
C VAL A 131 -22.15 8.99 -1.64
N LYS A 132 -22.56 9.40 -0.44
CA LYS A 132 -23.12 10.70 -0.15
C LYS A 132 -22.21 11.49 0.78
N LEU A 133 -21.99 12.74 0.43
CA LEU A 133 -21.25 13.69 1.26
C LEU A 133 -22.18 14.31 2.30
N ASN A 134 -21.80 14.21 3.57
CA ASN A 134 -22.46 14.86 4.69
C ASN A 134 -21.37 15.61 5.49
N ASN A 135 -21.30 16.93 5.32
CA ASN A 135 -20.20 17.74 5.84
C ASN A 135 -18.84 17.15 5.42
N ASP A 136 -18.00 16.78 6.37
CA ASP A 136 -16.67 16.18 6.15
C ASP A 136 -16.68 14.65 6.19
N SER A 137 -17.82 14.02 5.87
CA SER A 137 -17.96 12.57 5.89
C SER A 137 -18.54 12.05 4.57
N LEU A 138 -18.03 10.89 4.11
CA LEU A 138 -18.62 10.12 3.01
C LEU A 138 -19.23 8.84 3.59
N THR A 139 -20.51 8.61 3.29
CA THR A 139 -21.22 7.39 3.67
C THR A 139 -21.87 6.76 2.45
N GLY A 140 -21.92 5.44 2.40
CA GLY A 140 -22.55 4.75 1.28
C GLY A 140 -22.12 3.30 1.15
N LYS A 141 -22.11 2.83 -0.08
CA LYS A 141 -21.82 1.44 -0.42
C LYS A 141 -20.83 1.33 -1.57
N TRP A 142 -20.19 0.18 -1.62
CA TRP A 142 -19.39 -0.29 -2.74
C TRP A 142 -19.94 -1.64 -3.21
N SER A 143 -19.97 -1.85 -4.51
CA SER A 143 -20.38 -3.11 -5.13
C SER A 143 -19.36 -3.54 -6.16
N ALA A 144 -18.89 -4.79 -6.09
CA ALA A 144 -17.99 -5.36 -7.07
C ALA A 144 -18.65 -5.45 -8.44
N PHE A 145 -17.90 -5.19 -9.50
CA PHE A 145 -18.39 -5.42 -10.88
C PHE A 145 -18.57 -6.92 -11.17
N ASN A 146 -17.68 -7.76 -10.61
CA ASN A 146 -17.80 -9.21 -10.69
C ASN A 146 -18.06 -9.78 -9.28
N THR A 147 -19.34 -9.96 -8.94
CA THR A 147 -19.76 -10.43 -7.63
C THR A 147 -19.30 -11.84 -7.29
N SER A 148 -19.09 -12.69 -8.29
CA SER A 148 -18.63 -14.06 -8.10
C SER A 148 -17.12 -14.19 -7.87
N ALA A 149 -16.35 -13.14 -8.19
CA ALA A 149 -14.89 -13.17 -8.11
C ALA A 149 -14.35 -12.74 -6.72
N VAL A 150 -15.20 -12.24 -5.84
CA VAL A 150 -14.82 -11.71 -4.52
C VAL A 150 -15.67 -12.31 -3.40
N LYS A 151 -15.06 -12.51 -2.23
CA LYS A 151 -15.76 -13.09 -1.07
C LYS A 151 -16.87 -12.19 -0.51
N SER A 152 -16.68 -10.87 -0.59
CA SER A 152 -17.61 -9.87 -0.08
C SER A 152 -17.91 -8.86 -1.21
N PRO A 153 -18.91 -9.14 -2.07
CA PRO A 153 -19.20 -8.32 -3.25
C PRO A 153 -19.92 -7.00 -2.92
N HIS A 154 -20.50 -6.89 -1.76
CA HIS A 154 -21.19 -5.69 -1.28
C HIS A 154 -20.59 -5.25 0.04
N LYS A 155 -20.22 -3.96 0.13
CA LYS A 155 -19.65 -3.37 1.33
C LYS A 155 -20.30 -2.03 1.63
N VAL A 156 -20.42 -1.71 2.90
CA VAL A 156 -20.81 -0.39 3.37
C VAL A 156 -19.57 0.39 3.81
N LEU A 157 -19.64 1.70 3.71
CA LEU A 157 -18.53 2.56 4.12
C LEU A 157 -19.00 3.79 4.90
N LYS A 158 -18.19 4.16 5.87
CA LYS A 158 -18.32 5.40 6.64
C LYS A 158 -16.93 5.99 6.80
N LEU A 159 -16.68 7.09 6.10
CA LEU A 159 -15.37 7.72 6.02
C LEU A 159 -15.47 9.14 6.55
N ALA A 160 -14.47 9.58 7.31
CA ALA A 160 -14.29 10.97 7.71
C ALA A 160 -13.15 11.60 6.93
N LYS A 161 -13.27 12.89 6.62
CA LYS A 161 -12.20 13.66 5.99
C LYS A 161 -10.99 13.70 6.91
N LYS A 162 -9.81 13.41 6.36
CA LYS A 162 -8.53 13.42 7.07
C LYS A 162 -7.58 14.34 6.33
N GLU A 163 -6.88 15.16 7.09
CA GLU A 163 -5.79 15.95 6.55
C GLU A 163 -4.52 15.10 6.53
N PHE A 164 -3.88 15.02 5.37
CA PHE A 164 -2.54 14.43 5.25
C PHE A 164 -1.52 15.56 5.17
N ALA A 165 -0.60 15.57 6.14
CA ALA A 165 0.57 16.44 6.13
C ALA A 165 1.79 15.64 6.59
N TYR A 166 2.89 15.71 5.84
CA TYR A 166 4.15 15.14 6.28
C TYR A 166 4.62 15.84 7.56
N ASN A 167 4.90 15.05 8.59
CA ASN A 167 5.48 15.54 9.82
C ASN A 167 6.55 14.56 10.34
N PRO A 168 7.85 14.95 10.31
CA PRO A 168 8.94 14.08 10.76
C PRO A 168 8.91 13.77 12.26
N ASN A 169 8.07 14.45 13.05
CA ASN A 169 7.97 14.25 14.50
C ASN A 169 7.01 13.11 14.89
N PHE A 170 6.19 12.62 13.99
CA PHE A 170 5.26 11.54 14.31
C PHE A 170 5.99 10.25 14.72
N MET A 171 5.55 9.67 15.84
CA MET A 171 6.06 8.41 16.40
C MET A 171 4.90 7.48 16.73
N LEU A 172 5.20 6.20 16.92
CA LEU A 172 4.24 5.29 17.54
C LEU A 172 3.96 5.73 18.98
N SER A 173 2.74 5.51 19.44
CA SER A 173 2.37 5.72 20.85
C SER A 173 2.99 4.62 21.72
N GLU A 174 3.39 4.95 22.96
CA GLU A 174 3.85 3.96 23.93
C GLU A 174 2.78 2.91 24.30
N ASN A 175 1.52 3.20 24.00
CA ASN A 175 0.40 2.28 24.17
C ASN A 175 0.15 1.40 22.92
N SER A 176 0.98 1.53 21.86
CA SER A 176 0.84 0.71 20.67
C SER A 176 1.15 -0.75 20.96
N ASP A 177 0.37 -1.66 20.38
CA ASP A 177 0.71 -3.08 20.36
C ASP A 177 1.96 -3.30 19.51
N LEU A 178 2.97 -3.95 20.08
CA LEU A 178 4.26 -4.20 19.44
C LEU A 178 4.43 -5.66 18.95
N ILE A 179 3.34 -6.42 18.95
CA ILE A 179 3.34 -7.83 18.56
C ILE A 179 3.08 -7.95 17.05
N ASP A 180 3.89 -8.76 16.38
CA ASP A 180 3.62 -9.18 15.01
C ASP A 180 2.70 -10.42 15.02
N TRP A 181 1.40 -10.21 15.02
CA TRP A 181 0.39 -11.25 14.99
C TRP A 181 0.29 -11.99 13.65
N GLU A 182 0.90 -11.45 12.59
CA GLU A 182 0.76 -12.00 11.22
C GLU A 182 1.79 -13.08 10.91
N ASN A 183 2.88 -13.17 11.69
CA ASN A 183 3.98 -14.09 11.41
C ASN A 183 4.37 -14.88 12.66
N PRO A 184 3.46 -15.68 13.23
CA PRO A 184 3.78 -16.57 14.32
C PRO A 184 4.79 -17.63 13.85
N LYS A 185 5.59 -18.12 14.78
CA LYS A 185 6.48 -19.27 14.58
C LYS A 185 6.00 -20.42 15.43
N ASP A 186 5.56 -21.48 14.78
CA ASP A 186 5.12 -22.70 15.44
C ASP A 186 6.32 -23.56 15.85
N PHE A 187 6.20 -24.22 17.01
CA PHE A 187 7.17 -25.14 17.53
C PHE A 187 6.49 -26.19 18.40
N ALA A 188 7.10 -27.37 18.46
CA ALA A 188 6.63 -28.44 19.33
C ALA A 188 7.10 -28.20 20.77
N GLU A 189 6.16 -28.16 21.71
CA GLU A 189 6.44 -28.07 23.14
C GLU A 189 5.98 -29.37 23.83
N LYS A 190 6.71 -29.80 24.86
CA LYS A 190 6.36 -30.98 25.64
C LYS A 190 5.82 -30.56 26.99
N TYR A 191 4.67 -31.11 27.34
CA TYR A 191 4.08 -30.99 28.65
C TYR A 191 4.09 -32.36 29.32
N THR A 192 4.57 -32.43 30.55
CA THR A 192 4.48 -33.62 31.38
C THR A 192 3.48 -33.38 32.47
N ASP A 193 2.41 -34.18 32.48
CA ASP A 193 1.37 -34.14 33.48
C ASP A 193 1.97 -34.62 34.79
N GLU A 194 1.91 -33.81 35.84
CA GLU A 194 2.54 -34.12 37.14
C GLU A 194 1.83 -35.25 37.90
N GLU A 195 0.54 -35.50 37.67
CA GLU A 195 -0.21 -36.55 38.33
C GLU A 195 -0.06 -37.92 37.67
N THR A 196 -0.04 -37.92 36.34
CA THR A 196 0.04 -39.19 35.56
C THR A 196 1.44 -39.54 35.08
N GLY A 197 2.37 -38.59 35.09
CA GLY A 197 3.72 -38.74 34.53
C GLY A 197 3.77 -38.86 33.01
N LYS A 198 2.62 -38.69 32.33
CA LYS A 198 2.55 -38.74 30.85
C LYS A 198 3.10 -37.46 30.23
N THR A 199 3.97 -37.65 29.25
CA THR A 199 4.47 -36.54 28.43
C THR A 199 3.72 -36.49 27.11
N GLU A 200 3.08 -35.37 26.85
CA GLU A 200 2.40 -35.10 25.61
C GLU A 200 3.14 -33.96 24.84
N THR A 201 3.08 -34.01 23.51
CA THR A 201 3.65 -32.98 22.66
C THR A 201 2.50 -32.19 22.02
N TYR A 202 2.51 -30.89 22.18
CA TYR A 202 1.56 -30.00 21.53
C TYR A 202 2.27 -28.93 20.71
N MET A 203 1.59 -28.37 19.73
CA MET A 203 2.10 -27.26 18.96
C MET A 203 1.78 -25.94 19.66
N ALA A 204 2.80 -25.15 19.91
CA ALA A 204 2.70 -23.82 20.47
C ALA A 204 3.19 -22.80 19.45
N SER A 205 2.72 -21.55 19.54
CA SER A 205 3.12 -20.47 18.65
C SER A 205 3.80 -19.34 19.43
N LYS A 206 4.85 -18.78 18.84
CA LYS A 206 5.54 -17.58 19.34
C LYS A 206 5.48 -16.47 18.33
N ASN A 207 5.26 -15.24 18.80
CA ASN A 207 5.24 -14.06 17.94
C ASN A 207 6.51 -13.23 18.11
N ARG A 208 6.88 -12.50 17.04
CA ARG A 208 7.92 -11.48 17.13
C ARG A 208 7.35 -10.30 17.92
N ILE A 209 8.18 -9.73 18.79
CA ILE A 209 7.82 -8.54 19.57
C ILE A 209 8.88 -7.47 19.36
N ALA A 210 8.46 -6.28 19.00
CA ALA A 210 9.35 -5.14 18.96
C ALA A 210 9.63 -4.60 20.38
N SER A 211 10.76 -3.92 20.53
CA SER A 211 11.15 -3.29 21.78
C SER A 211 10.72 -1.83 21.85
N GLY A 212 10.80 -1.22 23.02
CA GLY A 212 10.57 0.21 23.21
C GLY A 212 11.52 1.15 22.45
N ALA A 213 12.50 0.61 21.72
CA ALA A 213 13.37 1.40 20.84
C ALA A 213 12.60 2.09 19.72
N VAL A 214 11.48 1.48 19.26
CA VAL A 214 10.62 2.04 18.20
C VAL A 214 9.93 3.34 18.61
N PHE A 215 9.80 3.63 19.90
CA PHE A 215 9.27 4.88 20.44
C PHE A 215 10.33 5.99 20.59
N LYS A 216 11.62 5.65 20.48
CA LYS A 216 12.74 6.56 20.78
C LYS A 216 13.55 6.92 19.55
N ILE A 217 13.67 6.01 18.59
CA ILE A 217 14.52 6.20 17.41
C ILE A 217 13.68 6.73 16.25
N ASN A 218 13.99 7.98 15.85
CA ASN A 218 13.27 8.64 14.75
C ASN A 218 14.18 8.84 13.54
N ALA A 219 14.05 7.96 12.56
CA ALA A 219 14.84 7.96 11.32
C ALA A 219 14.51 9.11 10.35
N SER A 220 13.45 9.91 10.61
CA SER A 220 13.13 11.11 9.81
C SER A 220 13.77 12.38 10.36
N ARG A 221 14.26 12.36 11.62
CA ARG A 221 14.80 13.57 12.30
C ARG A 221 16.27 13.53 12.57
N GLN A 222 16.80 12.37 12.89
CA GLN A 222 18.19 12.22 13.33
C GLN A 222 18.97 11.35 12.36
N LYS A 223 20.24 11.69 12.13
CA LYS A 223 21.15 10.82 11.39
C LYS A 223 21.50 9.62 12.27
N LEU A 224 21.12 8.44 11.81
CA LEU A 224 21.38 7.18 12.50
C LEU A 224 22.82 6.72 12.27
N THR A 225 23.37 6.06 13.28
CA THR A 225 24.69 5.43 13.23
C THR A 225 24.57 3.93 13.50
N GLU A 226 25.62 3.17 13.19
CA GLU A 226 25.67 1.75 13.51
C GLU A 226 25.53 1.48 15.02
N LYS A 227 26.01 2.41 15.87
CA LYS A 227 25.88 2.31 17.32
C LYS A 227 24.40 2.33 17.77
N ASP A 228 23.55 3.09 17.08
CA ASP A 228 22.13 3.21 17.40
C ASP A 228 21.36 1.93 17.04
N LEU A 229 21.86 1.14 16.07
CA LEU A 229 21.13 0.02 15.48
C LEU A 229 21.63 -1.37 15.88
N LYS A 230 22.89 -1.52 16.29
CA LYS A 230 23.58 -2.81 16.46
C LYS A 230 22.93 -3.80 17.44
N ASN A 231 22.14 -3.33 18.40
CA ASN A 231 21.51 -4.15 19.43
C ASN A 231 19.99 -4.27 19.24
N LEU A 232 19.45 -3.75 18.14
CA LEU A 232 18.02 -3.79 17.87
C LEU A 232 17.60 -5.13 17.29
N ARG A 233 16.39 -5.56 17.62
CA ARG A 233 15.73 -6.71 17.00
C ARG A 233 15.44 -6.40 15.54
N LYS A 234 15.31 -7.42 14.72
CA LYS A 234 14.95 -7.24 13.31
C LYS A 234 13.63 -6.50 13.16
N LEU A 235 12.62 -6.85 13.97
CA LEU A 235 11.33 -6.17 13.94
C LEU A 235 11.43 -4.69 14.34
N ASP A 236 12.28 -4.32 15.31
CA ASP A 236 12.54 -2.91 15.65
C ASP A 236 13.03 -2.14 14.43
N LEU A 237 14.05 -2.68 13.75
CA LEU A 237 14.64 -2.07 12.56
C LEU A 237 13.62 -1.93 11.43
N GLU A 238 12.78 -2.94 11.23
CA GLU A 238 11.71 -2.93 10.23
C GLU A 238 10.67 -1.85 10.54
N ILE A 239 10.23 -1.72 11.79
CA ILE A 239 9.26 -0.69 12.21
C ILE A 239 9.86 0.71 12.07
N ILE A 240 11.09 0.93 12.57
CA ILE A 240 11.78 2.23 12.48
C ILE A 240 11.92 2.66 11.01
N LYS A 241 12.31 1.75 10.13
CA LYS A 241 12.37 2.00 8.68
C LYS A 241 11.01 2.35 8.10
N ASN A 242 10.00 1.51 8.38
CA ASN A 242 8.69 1.71 7.80
C ASN A 242 7.96 2.93 8.38
N ALA A 243 8.30 3.41 9.58
CA ALA A 243 7.81 4.67 10.12
C ALA A 243 8.20 5.88 9.25
N VAL A 244 9.36 5.84 8.57
CA VAL A 244 9.72 6.85 7.57
C VAL A 244 8.68 6.89 6.46
N PHE A 245 8.38 5.74 5.86
CA PHE A 245 7.40 5.64 4.77
C PHE A 245 5.98 5.98 5.24
N ALA A 246 5.60 5.57 6.45
CA ALA A 246 4.29 5.88 7.03
C ALA A 246 4.06 7.39 7.18
N ARG A 247 5.09 8.17 7.59
CA ARG A 247 5.02 9.63 7.68
C ARG A 247 4.79 10.31 6.34
N HIS A 248 5.22 9.70 5.25
CA HIS A 248 4.94 10.13 3.87
C HIS A 248 3.62 9.58 3.31
N GLY A 249 2.82 8.88 4.13
CA GLY A 249 1.53 8.33 3.71
C GLY A 249 1.64 7.12 2.79
N TYR A 250 2.71 6.33 2.89
CA TYR A 250 2.86 5.10 2.12
C TYR A 250 1.81 4.07 2.52
N ALA A 251 1.15 3.48 1.53
CA ALA A 251 0.11 2.47 1.72
C ALA A 251 0.73 1.06 1.78
N PHE A 252 0.87 0.50 2.98
CA PHE A 252 1.50 -0.80 3.18
C PHE A 252 0.64 -1.96 2.67
N LYS A 253 1.21 -2.83 1.84
CA LYS A 253 0.60 -4.10 1.42
C LYS A 253 0.70 -5.19 2.50
N LYS A 254 1.82 -5.22 3.26
CA LYS A 254 1.99 -6.18 4.34
C LYS A 254 1.12 -5.83 5.54
N GLN A 255 0.31 -6.79 5.98
CA GLN A 255 -0.58 -6.65 7.14
C GLN A 255 0.21 -6.28 8.40
N THR A 256 1.36 -6.91 8.63
CA THR A 256 2.27 -6.60 9.75
C THR A 256 2.47 -5.09 9.94
N TYR A 257 2.83 -4.37 8.86
CA TYR A 257 3.10 -2.94 8.97
C TYR A 257 1.81 -2.13 9.08
N ARG A 258 0.71 -2.57 8.46
CA ARG A 258 -0.59 -1.93 8.69
C ARG A 258 -1.00 -2.01 10.15
N ASN A 259 -0.85 -3.17 10.78
CA ASN A 259 -1.20 -3.37 12.19
C ASN A 259 -0.44 -2.41 13.11
N PHE A 260 0.82 -2.09 12.81
CA PHE A 260 1.58 -1.11 13.60
C PHE A 260 1.15 0.34 13.35
N PHE A 261 0.88 0.74 12.10
CA PHE A 261 0.64 2.14 11.79
C PHE A 261 -0.84 2.52 11.83
N GLU A 262 -1.76 1.62 11.52
CA GLU A 262 -3.20 1.88 11.54
C GLU A 262 -3.78 2.10 12.95
N GLN A 263 -3.05 1.74 14.01
CA GLN A 263 -3.41 2.08 15.39
C GLN A 263 -3.04 3.52 15.77
N THR A 264 -2.40 4.28 14.88
CA THR A 264 -2.06 5.69 15.11
C THR A 264 -3.05 6.63 14.43
N ASP A 265 -3.32 7.80 15.04
CA ASP A 265 -4.24 8.79 14.46
C ASP A 265 -3.63 9.57 13.29
N TRP A 266 -2.28 9.62 13.21
CA TRP A 266 -1.57 10.40 12.21
C TRP A 266 -1.32 9.65 10.90
N TYR A 267 -1.43 8.34 10.88
CA TYR A 267 -1.17 7.56 9.67
C TYR A 267 -2.34 7.63 8.70
N VAL A 268 -2.12 8.29 7.57
CA VAL A 268 -3.09 8.44 6.48
C VAL A 268 -2.47 7.90 5.18
N PRO A 269 -2.85 6.70 4.71
CA PRO A 269 -2.31 6.15 3.47
C PRO A 269 -2.85 6.91 2.26
N VAL A 270 -1.95 7.49 1.46
CA VAL A 270 -2.28 8.35 0.31
C VAL A 270 -1.60 7.92 -0.99
N SER A 271 -0.56 7.08 -0.93
CA SER A 271 0.20 6.66 -2.10
C SER A 271 0.86 5.30 -1.90
N ASN A 272 0.97 4.52 -2.96
CA ASN A 272 1.76 3.28 -2.97
C ASN A 272 3.23 3.49 -3.38
N ASN A 273 3.65 4.72 -3.63
CA ASN A 273 5.04 5.09 -3.88
C ASN A 273 5.31 6.50 -3.33
N VAL A 274 6.31 6.60 -2.46
CA VAL A 274 6.76 7.84 -1.81
C VAL A 274 8.29 8.00 -1.88
N ASP A 275 8.97 7.25 -2.73
CA ASP A 275 10.44 7.24 -2.81
C ASP A 275 11.02 8.61 -3.16
N ASN A 276 10.30 9.38 -3.99
CA ASN A 276 10.71 10.73 -4.38
C ASN A 276 10.47 11.77 -3.27
N ASP A 277 9.61 11.47 -2.31
CA ASP A 277 9.23 12.38 -1.23
C ASP A 277 10.20 12.30 -0.04
N LEU A 278 11.02 11.24 0.02
CA LEU A 278 11.97 11.03 1.11
C LEU A 278 13.04 12.13 1.15
N THR A 279 13.27 12.68 2.32
CA THR A 279 14.34 13.66 2.57
C THR A 279 15.73 13.00 2.43
N PRO A 280 16.82 13.78 2.24
CA PRO A 280 18.18 13.24 2.16
C PRO A 280 18.57 12.40 3.39
N ILE A 281 18.22 12.85 4.60
CA ILE A 281 18.50 12.12 5.85
C ILE A 281 17.72 10.79 5.92
N GLU A 282 16.49 10.77 5.48
CA GLU A 282 15.68 9.57 5.43
C GLU A 282 16.24 8.54 4.45
N LYS A 283 16.69 8.97 3.26
CA LYS A 283 17.33 8.09 2.28
C LYS A 283 18.60 7.43 2.83
N GLU A 284 19.45 8.20 3.52
CA GLU A 284 20.66 7.68 4.18
C GLU A 284 20.28 6.67 5.28
N ASN A 285 19.32 7.02 6.13
CA ASN A 285 18.87 6.16 7.23
C ASN A 285 18.19 4.88 6.74
N VAL A 286 17.35 4.95 5.72
CA VAL A 286 16.70 3.78 5.10
C VAL A 286 17.75 2.83 4.51
N ALA A 287 18.79 3.37 3.86
CA ALA A 287 19.89 2.55 3.35
C ALA A 287 20.65 1.83 4.49
N LEU A 288 20.95 2.54 5.59
CA LEU A 288 21.59 1.97 6.77
C LEU A 288 20.71 0.90 7.42
N LEU A 289 19.43 1.19 7.65
CA LEU A 289 18.46 0.25 8.23
C LEU A 289 18.32 -1.02 7.38
N ASN A 290 18.25 -0.92 6.07
CA ASN A 290 18.19 -2.07 5.17
C ASN A 290 19.43 -2.99 5.31
N ARG A 291 20.61 -2.40 5.50
CA ARG A 291 21.84 -3.16 5.75
C ARG A 291 21.74 -3.95 7.07
N PHE A 292 21.25 -3.33 8.14
CA PHE A 292 21.10 -3.98 9.43
C PHE A 292 19.99 -5.04 9.44
N ILE A 293 18.83 -4.77 8.84
CA ILE A 293 17.72 -5.74 8.72
C ILE A 293 18.16 -7.04 8.06
N LYS A 294 19.08 -6.97 7.10
CA LYS A 294 19.58 -8.16 6.39
C LYS A 294 20.26 -9.18 7.32
N TYR A 295 20.92 -8.72 8.38
CA TYR A 295 21.71 -9.56 9.29
C TYR A 295 21.12 -9.67 10.69
N ALA A 296 20.09 -8.90 11.01
CA ALA A 296 19.43 -8.95 12.31
C ALA A 296 18.55 -10.19 12.43
N GLU A 297 18.42 -10.68 13.67
CA GLU A 297 17.55 -11.78 14.04
C GLU A 297 16.33 -11.28 14.84
N ASP A 298 15.25 -12.03 14.74
CA ASP A 298 14.07 -11.82 15.57
C ASP A 298 14.19 -12.64 16.85
N LYS A 299 13.73 -12.05 17.97
CA LYS A 299 13.46 -12.77 19.20
C LYS A 299 11.96 -13.04 19.29
N TYR A 300 11.64 -14.30 19.49
CA TYR A 300 10.25 -14.76 19.67
C TYR A 300 10.00 -14.98 21.16
N ASP A 301 8.87 -14.46 21.64
CA ASP A 301 8.39 -14.72 22.99
C ASP A 301 7.07 -15.50 22.95
N SER A 302 6.87 -16.41 23.92
CA SER A 302 5.60 -17.10 24.11
C SER A 302 4.69 -16.25 25.00
N PHE A 303 3.43 -16.09 24.58
CA PHE A 303 2.41 -15.47 25.41
C PHE A 303 1.83 -16.50 26.37
N GLY A 304 1.60 -16.10 27.63
CA GLY A 304 0.91 -16.94 28.60
C GLY A 304 1.77 -17.70 29.59
N ARG A 305 2.90 -17.11 29.98
CA ARG A 305 3.58 -17.53 31.23
C ARG A 305 3.27 -16.58 32.38
#